data_38ba427685bd8159f87aa4911c42be02
#
_entry.id   38ba427685bd8159f87aa4911c42be02
#
_cell.length_a   1.000
_cell.length_b   1.000
_cell.length_c   1.000
_cell.angle_alpha   90.00
_cell.angle_beta   90.00
_cell.angle_gamma   90.00
#
_symmetry.space_group_name_H-M   'P 1'
#
loop_
_entity.id
_entity.type
_entity.pdbx_description
1 polymer ?
#
loop_
_entity_poly.entity_id
_entity_poly.type
_entity_poly.pdbx_seq_one_letter_code
_entity_poly.pdbx_strand_id
1 'polypeptide(L)'
;MEFRRITGLPPYVFTIIDGLKVEARRQGLDVIDLGFGNPDLPSPAIAVEKLAEAAHNTRNHRYSASRGIPKLREAVADLYLRRFGVALDPDREIIATIGAKEGFSHLMWVLLDRGDAAIVPS
;
A
#
# COMPACT_ATOMS: atom_id res chain seq x y z
N MET A 1 0.79 -32.27 9.55
CA MET A 1 2.09 -31.78 9.03
C MET A 1 2.39 -30.46 9.73
N GLU A 2 3.51 -30.33 10.40
CA GLU A 2 3.85 -29.16 11.19
C GLU A 2 4.92 -28.35 10.46
N PHE A 3 4.67 -27.04 10.23
CA PHE A 3 5.60 -26.19 9.50
C PHE A 3 6.41 -25.36 10.50
N ARG A 4 7.63 -25.79 10.80
CA ARG A 4 8.52 -25.20 11.82
C ARG A 4 8.71 -23.67 11.71
N ARG A 5 8.71 -23.14 10.48
CA ARG A 5 8.85 -21.70 10.24
C ARG A 5 7.61 -20.91 10.59
N ILE A 6 6.43 -21.56 10.60
CA ILE A 6 5.15 -20.94 10.94
C ILE A 6 4.88 -21.03 12.45
N THR A 7 5.19 -22.18 13.05
CA THR A 7 5.00 -22.39 14.50
C THR A 7 5.81 -21.44 15.38
N GLY A 8 6.94 -20.93 14.89
CA GLY A 8 7.76 -19.94 15.59
C GLY A 8 7.37 -18.48 15.40
N LEU A 9 6.37 -18.18 14.54
CA LEU A 9 5.94 -16.80 14.34
C LEU A 9 5.02 -16.34 15.48
N PRO A 10 5.23 -15.13 16.03
CA PRO A 10 4.30 -14.56 16.99
C PRO A 10 2.94 -14.33 16.33
N PRO A 11 1.83 -14.44 17.08
CA PRO A 11 0.52 -14.10 16.55
C PRO A 11 0.49 -12.66 16.06
N TYR A 12 -0.17 -12.44 14.93
CA TYR A 12 -0.33 -11.08 14.40
C TYR A 12 -1.21 -10.26 15.37
N VAL A 13 -0.62 -9.21 15.94
CA VAL A 13 -1.23 -8.43 17.03
C VAL A 13 -2.62 -7.90 16.71
N PHE A 14 -2.87 -7.50 15.46
CA PHE A 14 -4.18 -6.99 15.05
C PHE A 14 -5.27 -8.08 15.07
N THR A 15 -4.93 -9.34 14.81
CA THR A 15 -5.89 -10.45 14.96
C THR A 15 -6.33 -10.62 16.40
N ILE A 16 -5.40 -10.45 17.37
CA ILE A 16 -5.72 -10.50 18.79
C ILE A 16 -6.64 -9.34 19.16
N ILE A 17 -6.30 -8.12 18.76
CA ILE A 17 -7.09 -6.91 19.03
C ILE A 17 -8.48 -7.01 18.40
N ASP A 18 -8.59 -7.50 17.17
CA ASP A 18 -9.89 -7.68 16.52
C ASP A 18 -10.75 -8.73 17.25
N GLY A 19 -10.14 -9.81 17.73
CA GLY A 19 -10.84 -10.79 18.59
C GLY A 19 -11.41 -10.15 19.86
N LEU A 20 -10.62 -9.34 20.55
CA LEU A 20 -11.05 -8.61 21.76
C LEU A 20 -12.20 -7.63 21.46
N LYS A 21 -12.11 -6.88 20.34
CA LYS A 21 -13.18 -5.96 19.91
C LYS A 21 -14.49 -6.70 19.60
N VAL A 22 -14.41 -7.83 18.92
CA VAL A 22 -15.59 -8.66 18.61
C VAL A 22 -16.24 -9.17 19.87
N GLU A 23 -15.45 -9.66 20.83
CA GLU A 23 -15.97 -10.17 22.08
C GLU A 23 -16.60 -9.07 22.95
N ALA A 24 -15.97 -7.90 23.04
CA ALA A 24 -16.53 -6.76 23.75
C ALA A 24 -17.87 -6.30 23.16
N ARG A 25 -17.99 -6.27 21.84
CA ARG A 25 -19.26 -5.94 21.16
C ARG A 25 -20.35 -6.99 21.42
N ARG A 26 -20.01 -8.28 21.48
CA ARG A 26 -20.95 -9.35 21.84
C ARG A 26 -21.50 -9.20 23.25
N GLN A 27 -20.70 -8.63 24.15
CA GLN A 27 -21.11 -8.31 25.52
C GLN A 27 -21.90 -6.99 25.62
N GLY A 28 -22.22 -6.36 24.49
CA GLY A 28 -22.98 -5.10 24.43
C GLY A 28 -22.18 -3.85 24.76
N LEU A 29 -20.84 -3.94 24.81
CA LEU A 29 -20.00 -2.77 25.06
C LEU A 29 -19.87 -1.90 23.80
N ASP A 30 -19.94 -0.58 23.99
CA ASP A 30 -19.65 0.40 22.94
C ASP A 30 -18.13 0.55 22.79
N VAL A 31 -17.59 -0.06 21.73
CA VAL A 31 -16.14 -0.09 21.50
C VAL A 31 -15.72 1.05 20.58
N ILE A 32 -14.95 1.99 21.11
CA ILE A 32 -14.28 3.04 20.35
C ILE A 32 -12.86 2.56 20.00
N ASP A 33 -12.60 2.36 18.72
CA ASP A 33 -11.30 1.85 18.24
C ASP A 33 -10.38 3.02 17.87
N LEU A 34 -9.37 3.26 18.68
CA LEU A 34 -8.30 4.24 18.42
C LEU A 34 -6.97 3.56 18.07
N GLY A 35 -6.96 2.23 17.90
CA GLY A 35 -5.74 1.44 17.71
C GLY A 35 -5.29 1.31 16.27
N PHE A 36 -6.13 1.61 15.30
CA PHE A 36 -5.82 1.43 13.89
C PHE A 36 -6.25 2.64 13.06
N GLY A 37 -5.27 3.29 12.41
CA GLY A 37 -5.50 4.45 11.53
C GLY A 37 -6.04 4.03 10.16
N ASN A 38 -7.25 3.48 10.11
CA ASN A 38 -7.91 3.18 8.85
C ASN A 38 -8.65 4.42 8.32
N PRO A 39 -8.53 4.79 7.04
CA PRO A 39 -9.32 5.86 6.46
C PRO A 39 -10.82 5.60 6.64
N ASP A 40 -11.54 6.56 7.21
CA ASP A 40 -12.99 6.50 7.48
C ASP A 40 -13.82 7.27 6.45
N LEU A 41 -13.17 8.13 5.67
CA LEU A 41 -13.81 8.87 4.58
C LEU A 41 -13.81 8.04 3.29
N PRO A 42 -14.88 8.13 2.49
CA PRO A 42 -14.94 7.45 1.19
C PRO A 42 -13.91 8.04 0.21
N SER A 43 -13.50 7.24 -0.75
CA SER A 43 -12.69 7.71 -1.87
C SER A 43 -13.43 8.82 -2.64
N PRO A 44 -12.73 9.83 -3.19
CA PRO A 44 -13.37 10.86 -4.00
C PRO A 44 -14.19 10.26 -5.14
N ALA A 45 -15.40 10.78 -5.36
CA ALA A 45 -16.32 10.27 -6.37
C ALA A 45 -15.69 10.18 -7.76
N ILE A 46 -14.91 11.19 -8.15
CA ILE A 46 -14.21 11.21 -9.44
C ILE A 46 -13.24 10.01 -9.59
N ALA A 47 -12.60 9.56 -8.52
CA ALA A 47 -11.70 8.41 -8.57
C ALA A 47 -12.51 7.11 -8.76
N VAL A 48 -13.63 6.97 -8.06
CA VAL A 48 -14.54 5.82 -8.16
C VAL A 48 -15.13 5.72 -9.57
N GLU A 49 -15.62 6.82 -10.11
CA GLU A 49 -16.20 6.90 -11.46
C GLU A 49 -15.16 6.53 -12.54
N LYS A 50 -13.94 7.06 -12.44
CA LYS A 50 -12.86 6.73 -13.37
C LYS A 50 -12.40 5.29 -13.27
N LEU A 51 -12.40 4.72 -12.08
CA LEU A 51 -12.13 3.29 -11.91
C LEU A 51 -13.22 2.43 -12.56
N ALA A 52 -14.49 2.76 -12.36
CA ALA A 52 -15.62 2.06 -12.96
C ALA A 52 -15.57 2.16 -14.50
N GLU A 53 -15.35 3.35 -15.05
CA GLU A 53 -15.18 3.56 -16.49
C GLU A 53 -14.04 2.69 -17.05
N ALA A 54 -12.88 2.70 -16.37
CA ALA A 54 -11.73 1.91 -16.78
C ALA A 54 -11.99 0.39 -16.69
N ALA A 55 -12.75 -0.05 -15.69
CA ALA A 55 -13.11 -1.45 -15.51
C ALA A 55 -14.06 -1.98 -16.62
N HIS A 56 -14.90 -1.14 -17.20
CA HIS A 56 -15.73 -1.54 -18.34
C HIS A 56 -14.95 -1.71 -19.65
N ASN A 57 -13.74 -1.20 -19.73
CA ASN A 57 -12.90 -1.36 -20.91
C ASN A 57 -12.15 -2.69 -20.84
N THR A 58 -12.56 -3.68 -21.61
CA THR A 58 -11.98 -5.03 -21.64
C THR A 58 -10.48 -5.06 -22.02
N ARG A 59 -9.96 -4.03 -22.65
CA ARG A 59 -8.51 -3.91 -22.93
C ARG A 59 -7.69 -3.78 -21.64
N ASN A 60 -8.31 -3.35 -20.54
CA ASN A 60 -7.67 -3.21 -19.23
C ASN A 60 -7.62 -4.53 -18.44
N HIS A 61 -8.31 -5.58 -18.91
CA HIS A 61 -8.35 -6.90 -18.26
C HIS A 61 -7.13 -7.74 -18.62
N ARG A 62 -5.93 -7.22 -18.37
CA ARG A 62 -4.65 -7.88 -18.68
C ARG A 62 -3.73 -7.79 -17.49
N TYR A 63 -2.59 -8.46 -17.60
CA TYR A 63 -1.51 -8.27 -16.62
C TYR A 63 -1.10 -6.79 -16.55
N SER A 64 -0.88 -6.32 -15.34
CA SER A 64 -0.39 -4.96 -15.12
C SER A 64 1.03 -4.79 -15.68
N ALA A 65 1.33 -3.60 -16.17
CA ALA A 65 2.71 -3.24 -16.48
C ALA A 65 3.49 -3.10 -15.16
N SER A 66 4.59 -3.84 -15.01
CA SER A 66 5.39 -3.87 -13.77
C SER A 66 5.87 -2.51 -13.29
N ARG A 67 6.07 -1.57 -14.21
CA ARG A 67 6.50 -0.19 -13.91
C ARG A 67 5.33 0.80 -13.77
N GLY A 68 4.10 0.34 -13.93
CA GLY A 68 2.94 1.20 -14.13
C GLY A 68 2.75 1.65 -15.58
N ILE A 69 1.51 1.96 -15.96
CA ILE A 69 1.19 2.44 -17.32
C ILE A 69 1.82 3.82 -17.57
N PRO A 70 2.25 4.12 -18.83
CA PRO A 70 2.89 5.39 -19.16
C PRO A 70 2.09 6.61 -18.69
N LYS A 71 0.79 6.65 -18.95
CA LYS A 71 -0.09 7.76 -18.52
C LYS A 71 -0.09 8.02 -17.01
N LEU A 72 0.05 6.98 -16.18
CA LEU A 72 0.18 7.17 -14.74
C LEU A 72 1.51 7.85 -14.40
N ARG A 73 2.60 7.40 -15.00
CA ARG A 73 3.93 7.97 -14.75
C ARG A 73 4.04 9.40 -15.22
N GLU A 74 3.50 9.70 -16.42
CA GLU A 74 3.38 11.07 -16.95
C GLU A 74 2.58 11.97 -16.00
N ALA A 75 1.43 11.50 -15.53
CA ALA A 75 0.60 12.26 -14.58
C ALA A 75 1.31 12.51 -13.24
N VAL A 76 2.13 11.57 -12.78
CA VAL A 76 2.96 11.76 -11.57
C VAL A 76 4.06 12.80 -11.84
N ALA A 77 4.75 12.74 -13.00
CA ALA A 77 5.75 13.75 -13.39
C ALA A 77 5.14 15.16 -13.43
N ASP A 78 3.97 15.30 -14.05
CA ASP A 78 3.23 16.57 -14.12
C ASP A 78 2.83 17.07 -12.72
N LEU A 79 2.41 16.18 -11.83
CA LEU A 79 2.06 16.52 -10.46
C LEU A 79 3.27 17.09 -9.70
N TYR A 80 4.42 16.42 -9.82
CA TYR A 80 5.65 16.84 -9.15
C TYR A 80 6.16 18.18 -9.68
N LEU A 81 6.10 18.36 -11.01
CA LEU A 81 6.46 19.64 -11.60
C LEU A 81 5.57 20.79 -11.09
N ARG A 82 4.24 20.57 -11.11
CA ARG A 82 3.28 21.61 -10.69
C ARG A 82 3.31 21.94 -9.20
N ARG A 83 3.48 20.91 -8.34
CA ARG A 83 3.39 21.09 -6.88
C ARG A 83 4.71 21.46 -6.24
N PHE A 84 5.80 20.92 -6.75
CA PHE A 84 7.10 20.99 -6.10
C PHE A 84 8.18 21.64 -6.97
N GLY A 85 7.89 21.95 -8.22
CA GLY A 85 8.87 22.48 -9.19
C GLY A 85 9.94 21.45 -9.59
N VAL A 86 9.68 20.15 -9.35
CA VAL A 86 10.61 19.06 -9.65
C VAL A 86 10.24 18.43 -10.97
N ALA A 87 11.15 18.53 -11.96
CA ALA A 87 11.01 17.83 -13.23
C ALA A 87 11.52 16.39 -13.10
N LEU A 88 10.69 15.42 -13.44
CA LEU A 88 11.01 14.00 -13.42
C LEU A 88 10.83 13.39 -14.81
N ASP A 89 11.75 12.51 -15.18
CA ASP A 89 11.61 11.66 -16.38
C ASP A 89 10.62 10.52 -16.08
N PRO A 90 9.43 10.46 -16.72
CA PRO A 90 8.44 9.44 -16.43
C PRO A 90 8.91 8.02 -16.76
N ASP A 91 9.94 7.87 -17.60
CA ASP A 91 10.45 6.56 -17.99
C ASP A 91 11.63 6.06 -17.16
N ARG A 92 12.34 6.95 -16.48
CA ARG A 92 13.56 6.60 -15.74
C ARG A 92 13.46 6.83 -14.24
N GLU A 93 12.62 7.78 -13.81
CA GLU A 93 12.60 8.25 -12.42
C GLU A 93 11.27 7.95 -11.71
N ILE A 94 10.33 7.28 -12.39
CA ILE A 94 9.02 6.95 -11.83
C ILE A 94 8.71 5.47 -12.02
N ILE A 95 8.30 4.83 -10.93
CA ILE A 95 7.78 3.48 -10.91
C ILE A 95 6.53 3.42 -10.04
N ALA A 96 5.49 2.72 -10.50
CA ALA A 96 4.31 2.44 -9.69
C ALA A 96 4.53 1.17 -8.85
N THR A 97 4.08 1.19 -7.61
CA THR A 97 4.10 0.05 -6.70
C THR A 97 2.70 -0.22 -6.14
N ILE A 98 2.44 -1.46 -5.74
CA ILE A 98 1.18 -1.85 -5.11
C ILE A 98 1.28 -1.56 -3.60
N GLY A 99 1.11 -0.28 -3.28
CA GLY A 99 1.23 0.24 -1.94
C GLY A 99 2.66 0.62 -1.53
N ALA A 100 2.76 1.50 -0.53
CA ALA A 100 4.03 2.03 -0.05
C ALA A 100 4.95 0.96 0.56
N LYS A 101 4.40 -0.09 1.16
CA LYS A 101 5.19 -1.18 1.75
C LYS A 101 6.00 -1.95 0.70
N GLU A 102 5.41 -2.21 -0.47
CA GLU A 102 6.13 -2.83 -1.58
C GLU A 102 7.28 -1.93 -2.04
N GLY A 103 6.98 -0.65 -2.31
CA GLY A 103 7.99 0.30 -2.73
C GLY A 103 9.14 0.41 -1.73
N PHE A 104 8.84 0.48 -0.44
CA PHE A 104 9.84 0.53 0.62
C PHE A 104 10.69 -0.75 0.68
N SER A 105 10.06 -1.92 0.60
CA SER A 105 10.78 -3.21 0.61
C SER A 105 11.74 -3.33 -0.58
N HIS A 106 11.27 -2.98 -1.77
CA HIS A 106 12.11 -3.02 -2.96
C HIS A 106 13.24 -2.00 -2.90
N LEU A 107 12.98 -0.81 -2.36
CA LEU A 107 14.02 0.20 -2.16
C LEU A 107 15.14 -0.32 -1.23
N MET A 108 14.77 -0.99 -0.13
CA MET A 108 15.75 -1.59 0.78
C MET A 108 16.58 -2.68 0.08
N TRP A 109 15.96 -3.50 -0.76
CA TRP A 109 16.69 -4.52 -1.53
C TRP A 109 17.67 -3.92 -2.54
N VAL A 110 17.36 -2.75 -3.08
CA VAL A 110 18.24 -2.07 -4.04
C VAL A 110 19.39 -1.35 -3.35
N LEU A 111 19.13 -0.78 -2.16
CA LEU A 111 20.10 0.07 -1.47
C LEU A 111 21.01 -0.68 -0.51
N LEU A 112 20.55 -1.81 0.05
CA LEU A 112 21.28 -2.53 1.11
C LEU A 112 21.80 -3.86 0.60
N ASP A 113 23.07 -4.15 0.88
CA ASP A 113 23.71 -5.42 0.62
C ASP A 113 24.21 -6.04 1.94
N ARG A 114 24.79 -7.24 1.82
CA ARG A 114 25.29 -8.00 2.97
C ARG A 114 26.41 -7.25 3.68
N GLY A 115 26.16 -6.88 4.93
CA GLY A 115 27.09 -6.09 5.74
C GLY A 115 26.70 -4.63 5.90
N ASP A 116 25.72 -4.15 5.13
CA ASP A 116 25.17 -2.82 5.30
C ASP A 116 24.23 -2.73 6.53
N ALA A 117 24.07 -1.53 7.04
CA ALA A 117 23.21 -1.24 8.19
C ALA A 117 22.20 -0.14 7.86
N ALA A 118 20.97 -0.30 8.35
CA ALA A 118 19.95 0.73 8.30
C ALA A 118 19.56 1.18 9.71
N ILE A 119 19.39 2.48 9.90
CA ILE A 119 18.88 3.06 11.16
C ILE A 119 17.35 3.13 11.03
N VAL A 120 16.66 2.50 11.97
CA VAL A 120 15.21 2.47 12.02
C VAL A 120 14.71 2.99 13.37
N PRO A 121 13.49 3.57 13.43
CA PRO A 121 12.86 3.91 14.70
C PRO A 121 12.59 2.64 15.52
N SER A 122 12.71 2.77 16.85
CA SER A 122 12.44 1.69 17.82
C SER A 122 10.93 1.54 18.06
#